data_1170a4421760986b56ff97f4872c5de8
#
_entry.id   1170a4421760986b56ff97f4872c5de8
#
_cell.length_a   1.000
_cell.length_b   1.000
_cell.length_c   1.000
_cell.angle_alpha   90.00
_cell.angle_beta   90.00
_cell.angle_gamma   90.00
#
_symmetry.space_group_name_H-M   'P 1'
#
loop_
_entity.id
_entity.type
_entity.pdbx_description
1 polymer ?
#
loop_
_entity_poly.entity_id
_entity_poly.type
_entity_poly.pdbx_seq_one_letter_code
_entity_poly.pdbx_strand_id
1 'polypeptide(L)'
;MKNRTHLYVSRKNPATWLLALCLVGSAVARFVLYSGVKGVGLWSQILLPAIAALMFAAITLFNGKEFFFKTALPVWLLGISYAIRLYTAANGYVTWAMYCICILFYCLLYTWITCGFVRWPWLLLPLHAFILGGAFYRAGGNLLPILPELLVFGSLVLISFAVKVHTDDAYHPTWGDRVDGRRIRSIPAMDQISPYLMVHRNESCNFFEESAEITNAERYIRKKRKEGLTNFGINHLVLAAYVRTIAKYPGLNRFMAGQKVYSRGDDIVVCMTVKKEMSTSSPDTVIKVHFTPRDTAEDVYRKFNEQVENAKTTPLESGTDNTAGIMALIPGLALKFVVWLLKVLDYFGLIPKFLLEVSPFHGSVYFTSMGSLGIRPIYHHLYNFGTIPVFVAFGRKRRAEEVHNGEIVERKYVDLRFTTDERICDGFYYASLIKHYFRILHNPEVLDQPPEEVVKDIP
;
A
#
# COMPACT_ATOMS: atom_id res chain seq x y z
N MET A 1 -6.63 -8.70 -1.93
CA MET A 1 -7.29 -7.66 -1.09
C MET A 1 -8.51 -7.01 -1.75
N LYS A 2 -9.33 -7.80 -2.47
CA LYS A 2 -10.65 -7.35 -2.93
C LYS A 2 -11.64 -7.08 -1.78
N ASN A 3 -11.31 -7.49 -0.55
CA ASN A 3 -12.21 -7.49 0.61
C ASN A 3 -11.95 -6.34 1.58
N ARG A 4 -11.49 -5.19 1.10
CA ARG A 4 -11.35 -4.01 1.96
C ARG A 4 -12.66 -3.26 2.09
N THR A 5 -12.92 -2.86 3.32
CA THR A 5 -13.96 -1.90 3.66
C THR A 5 -13.81 -0.65 2.80
N HIS A 6 -14.66 -0.51 1.80
CA HIS A 6 -14.77 0.72 1.05
C HIS A 6 -15.79 1.61 1.75
N LEU A 7 -15.30 2.71 2.30
CA LEU A 7 -16.22 3.73 2.82
C LEU A 7 -16.68 4.61 1.67
N TYR A 8 -17.97 4.73 1.58
CA TYR A 8 -18.58 5.66 0.64
C TYR A 8 -19.79 6.33 1.26
N VAL A 9 -20.08 7.52 0.80
CA VAL A 9 -21.33 8.23 1.11
C VAL A 9 -22.23 8.09 -0.10
N SER A 10 -23.35 7.42 0.06
CA SER A 10 -24.26 7.15 -1.07
C SER A 10 -25.00 8.42 -1.49
N ARG A 11 -24.97 8.75 -2.79
CA ARG A 11 -25.79 9.84 -3.37
C ARG A 11 -27.29 9.66 -3.20
N LYS A 12 -27.74 8.43 -2.98
CA LYS A 12 -29.16 8.11 -2.70
C LYS A 12 -29.57 8.45 -1.26
N ASN A 13 -28.58 8.74 -0.39
CA ASN A 13 -28.87 9.11 1.00
C ASN A 13 -29.11 10.63 1.06
N PRO A 14 -30.29 11.11 1.51
CA PRO A 14 -30.57 12.54 1.66
C PRO A 14 -29.56 13.25 2.58
N ALA A 15 -28.98 12.54 3.57
CA ALA A 15 -27.93 13.08 4.42
C ALA A 15 -26.70 13.54 3.62
N THR A 16 -26.36 12.90 2.49
CA THR A 16 -25.25 13.30 1.63
C THR A 16 -25.46 14.70 1.03
N TRP A 17 -26.66 14.98 0.59
CA TRP A 17 -27.02 16.29 0.05
C TRP A 17 -27.08 17.37 1.15
N LEU A 18 -27.61 17.02 2.31
CA LEU A 18 -27.60 17.91 3.47
C LEU A 18 -26.17 18.28 3.88
N LEU A 19 -25.26 17.32 3.92
CA LEU A 19 -23.83 17.54 4.20
C LEU A 19 -23.19 18.51 3.20
N ALA A 20 -23.42 18.27 1.89
CA ALA A 20 -22.89 19.14 0.86
C ALA A 20 -23.47 20.57 1.00
N LEU A 21 -24.77 20.69 1.29
CA LEU A 21 -25.43 21.97 1.51
C LEU A 21 -24.83 22.71 2.72
N CYS A 22 -24.59 22.04 3.84
CA CYS A 22 -23.96 22.61 5.04
C CYS A 22 -22.53 23.11 4.73
N LEU A 23 -21.77 22.36 3.95
CA LEU A 23 -20.41 22.74 3.57
C LEU A 23 -20.39 23.98 2.65
N VAL A 24 -21.27 24.00 1.64
CA VAL A 24 -21.46 25.19 0.80
C VAL A 24 -21.96 26.38 1.62
N GLY A 25 -22.91 26.15 2.52
CA GLY A 25 -23.42 27.15 3.47
C GLY A 25 -22.32 27.74 4.36
N SER A 26 -21.38 26.91 4.82
CA SER A 26 -20.19 27.38 5.55
C SER A 26 -19.34 28.35 4.72
N ALA A 27 -19.09 28.04 3.44
CA ALA A 27 -18.34 28.92 2.58
C ALA A 27 -19.05 30.28 2.39
N VAL A 28 -20.36 30.25 2.10
CA VAL A 28 -21.16 31.46 1.96
C VAL A 28 -21.21 32.28 3.25
N ALA A 29 -21.43 31.64 4.40
CA ALA A 29 -21.45 32.31 5.70
C ALA A 29 -20.14 33.04 6.00
N ARG A 30 -18.98 32.48 5.58
CA ARG A 30 -17.68 33.14 5.75
C ARG A 30 -17.57 34.42 4.93
N PHE A 31 -18.03 34.41 3.69
CA PHE A 31 -18.02 35.63 2.85
C PHE A 31 -18.94 36.72 3.42
N VAL A 32 -20.06 36.32 3.98
CA VAL A 32 -21.01 37.28 4.56
C VAL A 32 -20.51 37.85 5.89
N LEU A 33 -20.10 36.99 6.81
CA LEU A 33 -19.72 37.39 8.18
C LEU A 33 -18.37 38.08 8.26
N TYR A 34 -17.46 37.79 7.32
CA TYR A 34 -16.09 38.33 7.35
C TYR A 34 -15.78 39.23 6.13
N SER A 35 -16.80 39.80 5.47
CA SER A 35 -16.67 40.62 4.25
C SER A 35 -15.74 41.84 4.38
N GLY A 36 -15.55 42.36 5.60
CA GLY A 36 -14.64 43.49 5.86
C GLY A 36 -13.17 43.12 6.09
N VAL A 37 -12.80 41.84 6.11
CA VAL A 37 -11.45 41.39 6.44
C VAL A 37 -10.55 41.45 5.23
N LYS A 38 -9.33 42.05 5.37
CA LYS A 38 -8.35 42.25 4.32
C LYS A 38 -6.99 41.59 4.66
N GLY A 39 -6.09 41.54 3.68
CA GLY A 39 -4.72 41.06 3.87
C GLY A 39 -4.65 39.57 4.23
N VAL A 40 -3.78 39.19 5.17
CA VAL A 40 -3.60 37.82 5.62
C VAL A 40 -4.89 37.23 6.21
N GLY A 41 -5.72 38.09 6.82
CA GLY A 41 -7.02 37.67 7.34
C GLY A 41 -7.97 37.20 6.24
N LEU A 42 -7.97 37.79 5.05
CA LEU A 42 -8.76 37.35 3.91
C LEU A 42 -8.45 35.88 3.55
N TRP A 43 -7.18 35.52 3.51
CA TRP A 43 -6.77 34.15 3.22
C TRP A 43 -7.16 33.17 4.34
N SER A 44 -6.85 33.51 5.58
CA SER A 44 -7.03 32.59 6.72
C SER A 44 -8.47 32.47 7.21
N GLN A 45 -9.29 33.51 7.07
CA GLN A 45 -10.68 33.48 7.58
C GLN A 45 -11.73 33.19 6.51
N ILE A 46 -11.45 33.51 5.25
CA ILE A 46 -12.40 33.37 4.16
C ILE A 46 -11.91 32.37 3.13
N LEU A 47 -10.83 32.65 2.39
CA LEU A 47 -10.48 31.90 1.19
C LEU A 47 -10.09 30.46 1.46
N LEU A 48 -9.10 30.20 2.32
CA LEU A 48 -8.66 28.84 2.60
C LEU A 48 -9.76 27.96 3.18
N PRO A 49 -10.53 28.42 4.20
CA PRO A 49 -11.62 27.60 4.73
C PRO A 49 -12.79 27.43 3.76
N ALA A 50 -13.09 28.42 2.93
CA ALA A 50 -14.14 28.32 1.90
C ALA A 50 -13.73 27.31 0.80
N ILE A 51 -12.50 27.38 0.33
CA ILE A 51 -11.93 26.41 -0.62
C ILE A 51 -11.99 25.00 -0.02
N ALA A 52 -11.57 24.85 1.23
CA ALA A 52 -11.60 23.56 1.91
C ALA A 52 -13.04 23.01 2.03
N ALA A 53 -14.00 23.85 2.40
CA ALA A 53 -15.41 23.47 2.51
C ALA A 53 -16.01 23.08 1.15
N LEU A 54 -15.73 23.85 0.09
CA LEU A 54 -16.19 23.55 -1.27
C LEU A 54 -15.54 22.29 -1.84
N MET A 55 -14.25 22.08 -1.61
CA MET A 55 -13.56 20.83 -1.97
C MET A 55 -14.21 19.63 -1.25
N PHE A 56 -14.50 19.79 0.04
CA PHE A 56 -15.15 18.74 0.81
C PHE A 56 -16.56 18.43 0.30
N ALA A 57 -17.34 19.45 -0.04
CA ALA A 57 -18.65 19.29 -0.65
C ALA A 57 -18.57 18.57 -2.01
N ALA A 58 -17.62 18.97 -2.87
CA ALA A 58 -17.38 18.32 -4.15
C ALA A 58 -16.99 16.85 -3.97
N ILE A 59 -16.07 16.55 -3.06
CA ILE A 59 -15.68 15.18 -2.74
C ILE A 59 -16.89 14.37 -2.24
N THR A 60 -17.76 14.97 -1.42
CA THR A 60 -18.97 14.31 -0.92
C THR A 60 -19.94 13.94 -2.02
N LEU A 61 -20.11 14.81 -3.01
CA LEU A 61 -21.03 14.59 -4.14
C LEU A 61 -20.46 13.71 -5.26
N PHE A 62 -19.16 13.84 -5.55
CA PHE A 62 -18.50 13.22 -6.70
C PHE A 62 -17.53 12.09 -6.31
N ASN A 63 -17.65 11.57 -5.11
CA ASN A 63 -16.72 10.58 -4.63
C ASN A 63 -16.84 9.22 -5.32
N GLY A 64 -15.68 8.55 -5.39
CA GLY A 64 -15.57 7.12 -5.63
C GLY A 64 -15.03 6.40 -4.39
N LYS A 65 -14.39 5.26 -4.60
CA LYS A 65 -13.87 4.34 -3.56
C LYS A 65 -12.82 4.92 -2.60
N GLU A 66 -12.34 6.14 -2.81
CA GLU A 66 -11.25 6.79 -2.06
C GLU A 66 -11.69 8.03 -1.28
N PHE A 67 -12.96 8.08 -0.92
CA PHE A 67 -13.59 9.24 -0.28
C PHE A 67 -12.75 9.84 0.86
N PHE A 68 -12.36 9.02 1.82
CA PHE A 68 -11.68 9.52 3.01
C PHE A 68 -10.27 10.03 2.75
N PHE A 69 -9.55 9.41 1.83
CA PHE A 69 -8.24 9.92 1.44
C PHE A 69 -8.35 11.32 0.83
N LYS A 70 -9.33 11.51 -0.06
CA LYS A 70 -9.58 12.81 -0.70
C LYS A 70 -9.98 13.88 0.31
N THR A 71 -10.64 13.50 1.41
CA THR A 71 -11.04 14.46 2.47
C THR A 71 -9.88 14.91 3.36
N ALA A 72 -8.75 14.23 3.37
CA ALA A 72 -7.58 14.65 4.13
C ALA A 72 -7.07 16.03 3.67
N LEU A 73 -7.00 16.27 2.36
CA LEU A 73 -6.52 17.54 1.82
C LEU A 73 -7.32 18.76 2.32
N PRO A 74 -8.67 18.82 2.21
CA PRO A 74 -9.42 19.95 2.77
C PRO A 74 -9.28 20.08 4.28
N VAL A 75 -9.09 19.00 5.05
CA VAL A 75 -8.84 19.09 6.50
C VAL A 75 -7.48 19.72 6.78
N TRP A 76 -6.44 19.41 6.03
CA TRP A 76 -5.13 20.06 6.14
C TRP A 76 -5.21 21.54 5.77
N LEU A 77 -5.97 21.93 4.75
CA LEU A 77 -6.20 23.34 4.40
C LEU A 77 -6.90 24.10 5.52
N LEU A 78 -7.88 23.47 6.18
CA LEU A 78 -8.51 24.03 7.38
C LEU A 78 -7.48 24.20 8.51
N GLY A 79 -6.66 23.19 8.77
CA GLY A 79 -5.60 23.24 9.76
C GLY A 79 -4.62 24.41 9.56
N ILE A 80 -4.15 24.60 8.32
CA ILE A 80 -3.29 25.73 7.94
C ILE A 80 -4.00 27.06 8.18
N SER A 81 -5.26 27.17 7.79
CA SER A 81 -6.09 28.37 8.03
C SER A 81 -6.15 28.71 9.51
N TYR A 82 -6.40 27.71 10.37
CA TYR A 82 -6.43 27.92 11.81
C TYR A 82 -5.07 28.28 12.40
N ALA A 83 -3.98 27.68 11.93
CA ALA A 83 -2.63 28.03 12.37
C ALA A 83 -2.30 29.51 12.08
N ILE A 84 -2.66 30.00 10.90
CA ILE A 84 -2.46 31.39 10.52
C ILE A 84 -3.32 32.33 11.41
N ARG A 85 -4.59 31.97 11.64
CA ARG A 85 -5.48 32.79 12.50
C ARG A 85 -4.98 32.87 13.94
N LEU A 86 -4.46 31.77 14.46
CA LEU A 86 -3.97 31.72 15.84
C LEU A 86 -2.66 32.48 16.02
N TYR A 87 -1.87 32.66 14.97
CA TYR A 87 -0.67 33.49 15.01
C TYR A 87 -0.97 34.93 15.41
N THR A 88 -2.07 35.51 14.91
CA THR A 88 -2.48 36.89 15.23
C THR A 88 -3.18 36.98 16.59
N ALA A 89 -3.66 35.87 17.15
CA ALA A 89 -4.40 35.84 18.41
C ALA A 89 -3.56 35.31 19.59
N ALA A 90 -2.38 34.77 19.34
CA ALA A 90 -1.54 34.16 20.37
C ALA A 90 -0.70 35.22 21.11
N ASN A 91 -0.65 35.09 22.45
CA ASN A 91 0.18 35.94 23.31
C ASN A 91 1.66 35.46 23.33
N GLY A 92 2.26 35.30 22.14
CA GLY A 92 3.65 34.89 21.97
C GLY A 92 3.87 33.60 21.18
N TYR A 93 5.10 33.42 20.71
CA TYR A 93 5.49 32.28 19.84
C TYR A 93 5.31 30.91 20.49
N VAL A 94 5.54 30.78 21.79
CA VAL A 94 5.41 29.50 22.49
C VAL A 94 3.96 29.03 22.49
N THR A 95 3.02 29.92 22.80
CA THR A 95 1.59 29.62 22.79
C THR A 95 1.11 29.28 21.39
N TRP A 96 1.57 30.03 20.38
CA TRP A 96 1.25 29.74 19.00
C TRP A 96 1.82 28.36 18.56
N ALA A 97 3.05 28.05 18.91
CA ALA A 97 3.67 26.76 18.59
C ALA A 97 2.90 25.57 19.23
N MET A 98 2.44 25.70 20.47
CA MET A 98 1.59 24.70 21.11
C MET A 98 0.28 24.48 20.35
N TYR A 99 -0.39 25.55 19.92
CA TYR A 99 -1.60 25.44 19.09
C TYR A 99 -1.31 24.77 17.75
N CYS A 100 -0.21 25.11 17.10
CA CYS A 100 0.20 24.49 15.85
C CYS A 100 0.45 22.98 16.02
N ILE A 101 1.07 22.55 17.12
CA ILE A 101 1.27 21.12 17.45
C ILE A 101 -0.09 20.44 17.62
N CYS A 102 -1.05 21.04 18.30
CA CYS A 102 -2.40 20.48 18.46
C CYS A 102 -3.12 20.36 17.11
N ILE A 103 -3.04 21.38 16.26
CA ILE A 103 -3.62 21.37 14.91
C ILE A 103 -2.96 20.29 14.04
N LEU A 104 -1.63 20.19 14.08
CA LEU A 104 -0.89 19.17 13.38
C LEU A 104 -1.31 17.76 13.84
N PHE A 105 -1.39 17.56 15.15
CA PHE A 105 -1.87 16.31 15.73
C PHE A 105 -3.29 15.97 15.27
N TYR A 106 -4.20 16.94 15.25
CA TYR A 106 -5.55 16.75 14.73
C TYR A 106 -5.56 16.34 13.25
N CYS A 107 -4.81 17.04 12.39
CA CYS A 107 -4.74 16.74 10.98
C CYS A 107 -4.14 15.33 10.72
N LEU A 108 -3.10 14.97 11.48
CA LEU A 108 -2.50 13.63 11.41
C LEU A 108 -3.47 12.55 11.89
N LEU A 109 -4.15 12.77 13.02
CA LEU A 109 -5.14 11.84 13.57
C LEU A 109 -6.32 11.66 12.60
N TYR A 110 -6.83 12.75 12.02
CA TYR A 110 -7.88 12.70 11.02
C TYR A 110 -7.43 11.88 9.80
N THR A 111 -6.24 12.19 9.26
CA THR A 111 -5.67 11.48 8.12
C THR A 111 -5.49 10.00 8.43
N TRP A 112 -4.97 9.68 9.61
CA TRP A 112 -4.79 8.31 10.06
C TRP A 112 -6.12 7.55 10.14
N ILE A 113 -7.13 8.11 10.80
CA ILE A 113 -8.45 7.50 10.93
C ILE A 113 -9.09 7.30 9.55
N THR A 114 -9.00 8.29 8.68
CA THR A 114 -9.64 8.24 7.36
C THR A 114 -8.89 7.38 6.33
N CYS A 115 -7.57 7.25 6.46
CA CYS A 115 -6.76 6.44 5.53
C CYS A 115 -6.57 4.98 5.94
N GLY A 116 -6.75 4.64 7.20
CA GLY A 116 -6.40 3.31 7.69
C GLY A 116 -7.42 2.60 8.58
N PHE A 117 -8.17 3.33 9.40
CA PHE A 117 -9.01 2.74 10.44
C PHE A 117 -10.46 3.22 10.38
N VAL A 118 -11.10 2.76 9.38
CA VAL A 118 -12.45 3.08 9.00
C VAL A 118 -13.52 2.72 10.04
N ARG A 119 -13.20 1.87 10.98
CA ARG A 119 -14.17 1.34 11.95
C ARG A 119 -14.56 2.34 13.04
N TRP A 120 -13.82 3.45 13.19
CA TRP A 120 -13.91 4.32 14.34
C TRP A 120 -14.00 5.82 14.00
N PRO A 121 -14.77 6.25 12.97
CA PRO A 121 -14.90 7.69 12.69
C PRO A 121 -15.48 8.46 13.87
N TRP A 122 -16.21 7.79 14.77
CA TRP A 122 -16.73 8.37 15.99
C TRP A 122 -15.66 8.79 17.02
N LEU A 123 -14.41 8.29 16.92
CA LEU A 123 -13.29 8.78 17.73
C LEU A 123 -12.97 10.25 17.47
N LEU A 124 -13.37 10.79 16.32
CA LEU A 124 -13.22 12.21 16.00
C LEU A 124 -14.30 13.07 16.70
N LEU A 125 -15.41 12.48 17.17
CA LEU A 125 -16.50 13.24 17.80
C LEU A 125 -16.04 14.07 19.02
N PRO A 126 -15.31 13.50 20.01
CA PRO A 126 -14.84 14.28 21.15
C PRO A 126 -13.93 15.42 20.72
N LEU A 127 -13.11 15.18 19.69
CA LEU A 127 -12.18 16.18 19.18
C LEU A 127 -12.90 17.32 18.45
N HIS A 128 -13.91 17.01 17.63
CA HIS A 128 -14.78 18.00 17.01
C HIS A 128 -15.57 18.81 18.05
N ALA A 129 -16.12 18.14 19.07
CA ALA A 129 -16.82 18.79 20.16
C ALA A 129 -15.90 19.74 20.93
N PHE A 130 -14.65 19.34 21.19
CA PHE A 130 -13.67 20.20 21.85
C PHE A 130 -13.33 21.44 21.01
N ILE A 131 -13.14 21.30 19.70
CA ILE A 131 -12.87 22.42 18.78
C ILE A 131 -14.05 23.39 18.76
N LEU A 132 -15.28 22.87 18.62
CA LEU A 132 -16.50 23.66 18.61
C LEU A 132 -16.74 24.35 19.95
N GLY A 133 -16.52 23.65 21.06
CA GLY A 133 -16.65 24.21 22.42
C GLY A 133 -15.65 25.34 22.65
N GLY A 134 -14.41 25.17 22.25
CA GLY A 134 -13.37 26.21 22.29
C GLY A 134 -13.69 27.42 21.42
N ALA A 135 -14.28 27.20 20.24
CA ALA A 135 -14.73 28.28 19.36
C ALA A 135 -15.92 29.04 19.98
N PHE A 136 -16.87 28.33 20.55
CA PHE A 136 -18.05 28.90 21.26
C PHE A 136 -17.64 29.72 22.49
N TYR A 137 -16.73 29.20 23.29
CA TYR A 137 -16.18 29.92 24.44
C TYR A 137 -15.53 31.24 24.04
N ARG A 138 -14.67 31.20 22.98
CA ARG A 138 -14.00 32.39 22.45
C ARG A 138 -14.96 33.42 21.85
N ALA A 139 -16.10 33.00 21.34
CA ALA A 139 -17.15 33.86 20.83
C ALA A 139 -18.05 34.45 21.93
N GLY A 140 -17.69 34.28 23.22
CA GLY A 140 -18.47 34.76 24.32
C GLY A 140 -19.88 34.15 24.41
N GLY A 141 -20.06 32.91 23.92
CA GLY A 141 -21.35 32.25 23.87
C GLY A 141 -22.23 32.65 22.67
N ASN A 142 -21.75 33.49 21.78
CA ASN A 142 -22.51 33.89 20.59
C ASN A 142 -22.33 32.85 19.46
N LEU A 143 -23.44 32.35 18.93
CA LEU A 143 -23.45 31.34 17.86
C LEU A 143 -23.16 31.91 16.47
N LEU A 144 -23.49 33.15 16.19
CA LEU A 144 -23.40 33.74 14.86
C LEU A 144 -21.93 33.76 14.32
N PRO A 145 -20.90 34.20 15.09
CA PRO A 145 -19.52 34.21 14.62
C PRO A 145 -18.94 32.82 14.37
N ILE A 146 -19.49 31.77 14.99
CA ILE A 146 -19.03 30.39 14.85
C ILE A 146 -19.86 29.57 13.89
N LEU A 147 -20.89 30.14 13.28
CA LEU A 147 -21.76 29.45 12.34
C LEU A 147 -21.00 28.72 11.21
N PRO A 148 -19.97 29.31 10.58
CA PRO A 148 -19.20 28.61 9.55
C PRO A 148 -18.47 27.37 10.09
N GLU A 149 -17.89 27.46 11.30
CA GLU A 149 -17.23 26.34 11.98
C GLU A 149 -18.24 25.25 12.37
N LEU A 150 -19.40 25.64 12.90
CA LEU A 150 -20.46 24.71 13.24
C LEU A 150 -20.92 23.92 12.00
N LEU A 151 -21.09 24.57 10.90
CA LEU A 151 -21.48 23.92 9.62
C LEU A 151 -20.41 22.94 9.13
N VAL A 152 -19.10 23.29 9.19
CA VAL A 152 -18.03 22.40 8.78
C VAL A 152 -17.89 21.22 9.73
N PHE A 153 -17.69 21.46 11.01
CA PHE A 153 -17.47 20.38 11.99
C PHE A 153 -18.72 19.55 12.25
N GLY A 154 -19.91 20.17 12.22
CA GLY A 154 -21.17 19.44 12.23
C GLY A 154 -21.31 18.51 11.03
N SER A 155 -20.90 18.96 9.84
CA SER A 155 -20.86 18.11 8.65
C SER A 155 -19.89 16.94 8.80
N LEU A 156 -18.71 17.15 9.39
CA LEU A 156 -17.74 16.08 9.68
C LEU A 156 -18.30 15.04 10.65
N VAL A 157 -19.03 15.48 11.68
CA VAL A 157 -19.76 14.60 12.58
C VAL A 157 -20.83 13.81 11.86
N LEU A 158 -21.67 14.46 11.06
CA LEU A 158 -22.74 13.81 10.30
C LEU A 158 -22.18 12.81 9.28
N ILE A 159 -21.05 13.12 8.63
CA ILE A 159 -20.36 12.17 7.75
C ILE A 159 -19.99 10.89 8.49
N SER A 160 -19.54 10.99 9.73
CA SER A 160 -19.19 9.82 10.54
C SER A 160 -20.36 8.86 10.75
N PHE A 161 -21.60 9.36 10.74
CA PHE A 161 -22.81 8.54 10.82
C PHE A 161 -23.41 8.14 9.46
N ALA A 162 -23.22 8.97 8.43
CA ALA A 162 -23.77 8.73 7.09
C ALA A 162 -22.94 7.75 6.26
N VAL A 163 -21.74 7.44 6.70
CA VAL A 163 -20.84 6.56 6.00
C VAL A 163 -21.37 5.14 6.00
N LYS A 164 -21.53 4.59 4.81
CA LYS A 164 -21.80 3.17 4.63
C LYS A 164 -20.52 2.40 4.46
N VAL A 165 -20.39 1.35 5.25
CA VAL A 165 -19.31 0.38 5.16
C VAL A 165 -19.76 -0.72 4.20
N HIS A 166 -19.13 -0.82 3.05
CA HIS A 166 -19.31 -1.98 2.19
C HIS A 166 -18.19 -2.97 2.53
N THR A 167 -18.53 -4.02 3.23
CA THR A 167 -17.63 -5.15 3.48
C THR A 167 -17.92 -6.20 2.43
N ASP A 168 -17.03 -6.37 1.47
CA ASP A 168 -16.97 -7.61 0.71
C ASP A 168 -16.41 -8.66 1.67
N ASP A 169 -17.22 -9.63 1.99
CA ASP A 169 -17.02 -10.83 2.82
C ASP A 169 -15.81 -10.94 3.77
N ALA A 170 -16.15 -11.15 5.03
CA ALA A 170 -15.50 -12.01 6.04
C ALA A 170 -14.29 -11.48 6.81
N TYR A 171 -13.52 -10.47 6.41
CA TYR A 171 -12.46 -9.98 7.27
C TYR A 171 -12.82 -8.64 7.94
N HIS A 172 -12.97 -8.66 9.26
CA HIS A 172 -13.11 -7.44 10.06
C HIS A 172 -11.72 -7.05 10.60
N PRO A 173 -11.14 -5.90 10.16
CA PRO A 173 -9.89 -5.41 10.74
C PRO A 173 -10.00 -5.25 12.25
N THR A 174 -9.01 -5.77 12.97
CA THR A 174 -8.90 -5.63 14.41
C THR A 174 -7.85 -4.59 14.76
N TRP A 175 -7.84 -4.14 16.02
CA TRP A 175 -6.83 -3.20 16.50
C TRP A 175 -5.41 -3.70 16.19
N GLY A 176 -4.60 -2.83 15.58
CA GLY A 176 -3.21 -3.12 15.21
C GLY A 176 -3.03 -3.79 13.87
N ASP A 177 -4.10 -4.01 13.09
CA ASP A 177 -3.98 -4.42 11.69
C ASP A 177 -3.60 -3.24 10.81
N ARG A 178 -2.88 -3.54 9.74
CA ARG A 178 -2.44 -2.56 8.74
C ARG A 178 -3.40 -2.53 7.56
N VAL A 179 -3.33 -1.43 6.82
CA VAL A 179 -4.05 -1.28 5.54
C VAL A 179 -3.66 -2.36 4.53
N ASP A 180 -2.43 -2.86 4.60
CA ASP A 180 -1.85 -3.83 3.68
C ASP A 180 -1.69 -5.24 4.27
N GLY A 181 -2.17 -5.49 5.50
CA GLY A 181 -2.10 -6.81 6.10
C GLY A 181 -2.73 -6.94 7.48
N ARG A 182 -3.12 -8.16 7.82
CA ARG A 182 -3.64 -8.57 9.12
C ARG A 182 -2.47 -8.93 10.04
N ARG A 183 -2.44 -8.39 11.25
CA ARG A 183 -1.46 -8.79 12.26
C ARG A 183 -1.69 -10.24 12.68
N ILE A 184 -0.65 -11.05 12.68
CA ILE A 184 -0.67 -12.40 13.24
C ILE A 184 -0.43 -12.32 14.74
N ARG A 185 -1.28 -12.99 15.52
CA ARG A 185 -1.27 -12.93 16.99
C ARG A 185 -0.95 -14.28 17.62
N SER A 186 -1.05 -15.36 16.87
CA SER A 186 -0.90 -16.74 17.34
C SER A 186 0.48 -17.34 17.04
N ILE A 187 1.49 -16.50 16.76
CA ILE A 187 2.86 -16.98 16.57
C ILE A 187 3.50 -17.39 17.90
N PRO A 188 4.42 -18.38 17.90
CA PRO A 188 5.18 -18.80 19.07
C PRO A 188 5.91 -17.64 19.76
N ALA A 189 6.15 -17.75 21.07
CA ALA A 189 6.77 -16.67 21.85
C ALA A 189 8.16 -16.29 21.32
N MET A 190 8.95 -17.26 20.85
CA MET A 190 10.27 -17.00 20.30
C MET A 190 10.19 -16.16 19.01
N ASP A 191 9.22 -16.46 18.16
CA ASP A 191 8.99 -15.69 16.91
C ASP A 191 8.47 -14.28 17.18
N GLN A 192 7.85 -14.04 18.34
CA GLN A 192 7.47 -12.69 18.78
C GLN A 192 8.67 -11.88 19.26
N ILE A 193 9.72 -12.51 19.78
CA ILE A 193 10.93 -11.86 20.29
C ILE A 193 11.96 -11.65 19.17
N SER A 194 12.06 -12.58 18.24
CA SER A 194 13.00 -12.58 17.12
C SER A 194 13.10 -11.22 16.38
N PRO A 195 11.98 -10.50 16.08
CA PRO A 195 12.03 -9.20 15.43
C PRO A 195 12.71 -8.08 16.23
N TYR A 196 12.86 -8.25 17.53
CA TYR A 196 13.57 -7.30 18.39
C TYR A 196 15.07 -7.62 18.48
N LEU A 197 15.46 -8.87 18.24
CA LEU A 197 16.85 -9.30 18.16
C LEU A 197 17.44 -8.99 16.78
N MET A 198 16.66 -9.26 15.73
CA MET A 198 16.99 -8.95 14.33
C MET A 198 16.11 -7.77 13.86
N VAL A 199 16.59 -6.55 14.14
CA VAL A 199 15.78 -5.33 13.91
C VAL A 199 15.67 -5.02 12.42
N HIS A 200 16.74 -5.18 11.68
CA HIS A 200 16.80 -4.85 10.27
C HIS A 200 16.63 -6.09 9.40
N ARG A 201 16.02 -5.91 8.24
CA ARG A 201 15.72 -7.01 7.32
C ARG A 201 16.97 -7.64 6.72
N ASN A 202 18.03 -6.85 6.51
CA ASN A 202 19.31 -7.37 6.05
C ASN A 202 20.04 -8.23 7.08
N GLU A 203 19.70 -8.11 8.36
CA GLU A 203 20.28 -8.96 9.45
C GLU A 203 19.57 -10.31 9.52
N SER A 204 18.36 -10.41 9.01
CA SER A 204 17.51 -11.60 9.03
C SER A 204 17.39 -12.30 7.68
N CYS A 205 18.34 -12.07 6.76
CA CYS A 205 18.31 -12.68 5.44
C CYS A 205 18.86 -14.09 5.45
N ASN A 206 18.06 -15.03 4.97
CA ASN A 206 18.52 -16.35 4.55
C ASN A 206 18.70 -16.38 3.04
N PHE A 207 19.79 -17.01 2.58
CA PHE A 207 20.17 -17.12 1.17
C PHE A 207 20.21 -18.60 0.78
N PHE A 208 19.52 -18.96 -0.27
CA PHE A 208 19.60 -20.29 -0.82
C PHE A 208 19.50 -20.29 -2.35
N GLU A 209 20.05 -21.31 -2.96
CA GLU A 209 20.11 -21.50 -4.39
C GLU A 209 19.58 -22.89 -4.75
N GLU A 210 18.78 -22.94 -5.78
CA GLU A 210 18.26 -24.21 -6.33
C GLU A 210 18.20 -24.12 -7.85
N SER A 211 18.43 -25.27 -8.50
CA SER A 211 18.36 -25.42 -9.94
C SER A 211 17.10 -26.18 -10.34
N ALA A 212 16.22 -25.54 -11.09
CA ALA A 212 15.04 -26.19 -11.64
C ALA A 212 15.37 -26.88 -12.97
N GLU A 213 15.14 -28.18 -13.06
CA GLU A 213 15.12 -28.90 -14.34
C GLU A 213 13.86 -28.45 -15.11
N ILE A 214 14.01 -28.01 -16.36
CA ILE A 214 12.98 -27.29 -17.11
C ILE A 214 12.48 -28.00 -18.37
N THR A 215 12.79 -29.27 -18.60
CA THR A 215 12.34 -29.98 -19.83
C THR A 215 10.81 -30.01 -19.92
N ASN A 216 10.12 -30.38 -18.83
CA ASN A 216 8.66 -30.37 -18.76
C ASN A 216 8.12 -28.93 -18.82
N ALA A 217 8.76 -28.00 -18.12
CA ALA A 217 8.43 -26.59 -18.15
C ALA A 217 8.50 -26.00 -19.56
N GLU A 218 9.53 -26.33 -20.35
CA GLU A 218 9.62 -25.90 -21.74
C GLU A 218 8.55 -26.51 -22.63
N ARG A 219 8.18 -27.78 -22.38
CA ARG A 219 7.06 -28.44 -23.09
C ARG A 219 5.74 -27.73 -22.79
N TYR A 220 5.50 -27.42 -21.52
CA TYR A 220 4.33 -26.68 -21.06
C TYR A 220 4.27 -25.27 -21.67
N ILE A 221 5.38 -24.52 -21.67
CA ILE A 221 5.46 -23.20 -22.29
C ILE A 221 5.12 -23.26 -23.78
N ARG A 222 5.65 -24.27 -24.52
CA ARG A 222 5.31 -24.47 -25.94
C ARG A 222 3.83 -24.80 -26.14
N LYS A 223 3.24 -25.62 -25.25
CA LYS A 223 1.81 -25.93 -25.25
C LYS A 223 0.98 -24.65 -25.09
N LYS A 224 1.27 -23.83 -24.07
CA LYS A 224 0.54 -22.57 -23.78
C LYS A 224 0.65 -21.57 -24.94
N ARG A 225 1.78 -21.49 -25.61
CA ARG A 225 1.94 -20.65 -26.80
C ARG A 225 1.06 -21.10 -27.96
N LYS A 226 0.91 -22.41 -28.16
CA LYS A 226 -0.02 -22.98 -29.17
C LYS A 226 -1.49 -22.76 -28.82
N GLU A 227 -1.82 -22.69 -27.52
CA GLU A 227 -3.16 -22.38 -27.00
C GLU A 227 -3.53 -20.89 -27.11
N GLY A 228 -2.65 -20.03 -27.65
CA GLY A 228 -2.92 -18.62 -27.89
C GLY A 228 -2.19 -17.65 -26.93
N LEU A 229 -1.46 -18.13 -25.92
CA LEU A 229 -0.66 -17.29 -25.03
C LEU A 229 0.73 -17.04 -25.66
N THR A 230 0.78 -16.30 -26.75
CA THR A 230 1.94 -16.19 -27.67
C THR A 230 3.26 -15.82 -26.97
N ASN A 231 3.20 -14.96 -25.96
CA ASN A 231 4.37 -14.48 -25.21
C ASN A 231 4.59 -15.23 -23.90
N PHE A 232 3.86 -16.34 -23.64
CA PHE A 232 4.04 -17.11 -22.43
C PHE A 232 5.48 -17.62 -22.32
N GLY A 233 6.13 -17.39 -21.20
CA GLY A 233 7.55 -17.71 -21.02
C GLY A 233 7.87 -18.11 -19.59
N ILE A 234 9.17 -18.31 -19.31
CA ILE A 234 9.65 -18.75 -18.01
C ILE A 234 9.26 -17.76 -16.87
N ASN A 235 9.21 -16.47 -17.18
CA ASN A 235 8.78 -15.45 -16.21
C ASN A 235 7.37 -15.75 -15.67
N HIS A 236 6.42 -16.01 -16.58
CA HIS A 236 5.04 -16.32 -16.23
C HIS A 236 4.93 -17.62 -15.43
N LEU A 237 5.73 -18.63 -15.82
CA LEU A 237 5.73 -19.92 -15.14
C LEU A 237 6.27 -19.82 -13.71
N VAL A 238 7.40 -19.13 -13.53
CA VAL A 238 8.04 -18.91 -12.22
C VAL A 238 7.09 -18.11 -11.28
N LEU A 239 6.43 -17.09 -11.82
CA LEU A 239 5.43 -16.30 -11.08
C LEU A 239 4.20 -17.15 -10.74
N ALA A 240 3.64 -17.91 -11.68
CA ALA A 240 2.47 -18.75 -11.44
C ALA A 240 2.75 -19.84 -10.40
N ALA A 241 3.94 -20.43 -10.44
CA ALA A 241 4.38 -21.40 -9.44
C ALA A 241 4.50 -20.76 -8.04
N TYR A 242 4.99 -19.51 -7.94
CA TYR A 242 5.07 -18.78 -6.69
C TYR A 242 3.67 -18.48 -6.11
N VAL A 243 2.77 -17.97 -6.93
CA VAL A 243 1.36 -17.70 -6.56
C VAL A 243 0.68 -18.98 -6.08
N ARG A 244 0.86 -20.10 -6.79
CA ARG A 244 0.32 -21.41 -6.43
C ARG A 244 0.92 -21.93 -5.12
N THR A 245 2.20 -21.67 -4.87
CA THR A 245 2.86 -22.07 -3.61
C THR A 245 2.23 -21.36 -2.41
N ILE A 246 1.86 -20.10 -2.54
CA ILE A 246 1.18 -19.35 -1.47
C ILE A 246 -0.20 -19.95 -1.15
N ALA A 247 -0.90 -20.50 -2.13
CA ALA A 247 -2.20 -21.15 -1.89
C ALA A 247 -2.12 -22.26 -0.84
N LYS A 248 -0.99 -22.97 -0.80
CA LYS A 248 -0.73 -24.07 0.17
C LYS A 248 0.09 -23.60 1.38
N TYR A 249 0.98 -22.65 1.18
CA TYR A 249 1.90 -22.14 2.19
C TYR A 249 1.73 -20.63 2.37
N PRO A 250 0.64 -20.19 3.02
CA PRO A 250 0.30 -18.76 3.17
C PRO A 250 1.32 -17.95 3.97
N GLY A 251 2.16 -18.61 4.79
CA GLY A 251 3.27 -17.97 5.51
C GLY A 251 4.29 -17.29 4.58
N LEU A 252 4.40 -17.73 3.32
CA LEU A 252 5.21 -17.07 2.31
C LEU A 252 4.69 -15.67 1.95
N ASN A 253 3.41 -15.36 2.26
CA ASN A 253 2.78 -14.05 2.03
C ASN A 253 2.71 -13.19 3.29
N ARG A 254 3.50 -13.53 4.32
CA ARG A 254 3.68 -12.72 5.53
C ARG A 254 4.75 -11.66 5.30
N PHE A 255 4.72 -10.63 6.12
CA PHE A 255 5.76 -9.60 6.13
C PHE A 255 5.97 -9.02 7.53
N MET A 256 7.12 -8.39 7.70
CA MET A 256 7.49 -7.68 8.94
C MET A 256 7.25 -6.18 8.79
N ALA A 257 6.59 -5.59 9.78
CA ALA A 257 6.51 -4.14 9.95
C ALA A 257 6.32 -3.79 11.43
N GLY A 258 7.00 -2.75 11.91
CA GLY A 258 6.91 -2.35 13.32
C GLY A 258 7.24 -3.49 14.28
N GLN A 259 8.18 -4.37 13.93
CA GLN A 259 8.60 -5.55 14.69
C GLN A 259 7.46 -6.52 15.01
N LYS A 260 6.50 -6.62 14.09
CA LYS A 260 5.36 -7.53 14.17
C LYS A 260 5.16 -8.23 12.84
N VAL A 261 4.67 -9.46 12.89
CA VAL A 261 4.36 -10.26 11.71
C VAL A 261 2.94 -9.95 11.25
N TYR A 262 2.80 -9.74 9.95
CA TYR A 262 1.51 -9.52 9.29
C TYR A 262 1.34 -10.50 8.14
N SER A 263 0.10 -10.89 7.85
CA SER A 263 -0.28 -11.65 6.66
C SER A 263 -1.01 -10.75 5.68
N ARG A 264 -0.65 -10.82 4.40
CA ARG A 264 -1.39 -10.14 3.32
C ARG A 264 -2.68 -10.88 2.93
N GLY A 265 -2.89 -12.08 3.48
CA GLY A 265 -4.03 -12.91 3.10
C GLY A 265 -3.99 -13.27 1.62
N ASP A 266 -5.10 -13.04 0.93
CA ASP A 266 -5.26 -13.42 -0.48
C ASP A 266 -4.65 -12.41 -1.47
N ASP A 267 -4.06 -11.31 -1.01
CA ASP A 267 -3.42 -10.33 -1.88
C ASP A 267 -1.93 -10.63 -2.03
N ILE A 268 -1.53 -11.16 -3.17
CA ILE A 268 -0.15 -11.47 -3.51
C ILE A 268 0.37 -10.36 -4.39
N VAL A 269 1.20 -9.49 -3.83
CA VAL A 269 1.74 -8.31 -4.51
C VAL A 269 3.14 -8.61 -5.01
N VAL A 270 3.27 -8.78 -6.31
CA VAL A 270 4.56 -9.02 -6.97
C VAL A 270 5.11 -7.71 -7.52
N CYS A 271 6.34 -7.39 -7.13
CA CYS A 271 7.10 -6.27 -7.66
C CYS A 271 8.16 -6.78 -8.65
N MET A 272 8.33 -6.10 -9.77
CA MET A 272 9.35 -6.43 -10.76
C MET A 272 9.84 -5.18 -11.48
N THR A 273 11.15 -5.09 -11.69
CA THR A 273 11.73 -4.04 -12.54
C THR A 273 11.61 -4.42 -14.01
N VAL A 274 11.11 -3.49 -14.80
CA VAL A 274 10.98 -3.62 -16.26
C VAL A 274 11.69 -2.44 -16.91
N LYS A 275 12.51 -2.72 -17.93
CA LYS A 275 13.07 -1.69 -18.81
C LYS A 275 12.13 -1.43 -19.98
N LYS A 276 11.94 -0.16 -20.33
CA LYS A 276 11.21 0.21 -21.57
C LYS A 276 11.95 -0.24 -22.80
N GLU A 277 13.29 -0.06 -22.79
CA GLU A 277 14.19 -0.47 -23.85
C GLU A 277 15.39 -1.19 -23.23
N MET A 278 15.91 -2.21 -23.93
CA MET A 278 17.10 -2.96 -23.50
C MET A 278 18.38 -2.17 -23.82
N SER A 279 18.53 -1.01 -23.19
CA SER A 279 19.71 -0.15 -23.27
C SER A 279 20.19 0.25 -21.88
N THR A 280 21.47 0.62 -21.76
CA THR A 280 22.07 1.09 -20.49
C THR A 280 21.53 2.47 -20.09
N SER A 281 21.05 3.25 -21.04
CA SER A 281 20.47 4.59 -20.82
C SER A 281 18.97 4.58 -20.56
N SER A 282 18.28 3.46 -20.83
CA SER A 282 16.83 3.36 -20.55
C SER A 282 16.56 3.31 -19.05
N PRO A 283 15.66 4.15 -18.54
CA PRO A 283 15.28 4.13 -17.14
C PRO A 283 14.58 2.81 -16.77
N ASP A 284 14.76 2.41 -15.53
CA ASP A 284 14.08 1.25 -14.94
C ASP A 284 12.75 1.71 -14.33
N THR A 285 11.67 1.01 -14.64
CA THR A 285 10.36 1.22 -14.04
C THR A 285 9.95 -0.02 -13.24
N VAL A 286 9.40 0.17 -12.05
CA VAL A 286 8.90 -0.94 -11.23
C VAL A 286 7.40 -1.10 -11.46
N ILE A 287 7.01 -2.30 -11.90
CA ILE A 287 5.60 -2.71 -11.97
C ILE A 287 5.20 -3.42 -10.69
N LYS A 288 3.94 -3.24 -10.30
CA LYS A 288 3.28 -4.00 -9.25
C LYS A 288 2.09 -4.75 -9.82
N VAL A 289 2.06 -6.05 -9.57
CA VAL A 289 1.00 -6.91 -10.06
C VAL A 289 0.33 -7.61 -8.88
N HIS A 290 -0.99 -7.52 -8.81
CA HIS A 290 -1.79 -8.16 -7.77
C HIS A 290 -2.35 -9.48 -8.26
N PHE A 291 -2.00 -10.55 -7.55
CA PHE A 291 -2.50 -11.90 -7.78
C PHE A 291 -3.32 -12.39 -6.59
N THR A 292 -4.10 -13.41 -6.83
CA THR A 292 -4.80 -14.16 -5.78
C THR A 292 -4.32 -15.61 -5.77
N PRO A 293 -4.39 -16.32 -4.64
CA PRO A 293 -3.98 -17.73 -4.57
C PRO A 293 -4.72 -18.66 -5.54
N ARG A 294 -5.87 -18.21 -6.07
CA ARG A 294 -6.69 -18.96 -7.04
C ARG A 294 -6.32 -18.71 -8.49
N ASP A 295 -5.43 -17.76 -8.76
CA ASP A 295 -5.05 -17.44 -10.13
C ASP A 295 -4.36 -18.62 -10.82
N THR A 296 -4.77 -18.87 -12.06
CA THR A 296 -4.19 -19.87 -12.98
C THR A 296 -2.98 -19.30 -13.72
N ALA A 297 -2.26 -20.15 -14.47
CA ALA A 297 -1.18 -19.68 -15.32
C ALA A 297 -1.65 -18.65 -16.36
N GLU A 298 -2.87 -18.77 -16.87
CA GLU A 298 -3.47 -17.83 -17.80
C GLU A 298 -3.80 -16.48 -17.13
N ASP A 299 -4.36 -16.52 -15.91
CA ASP A 299 -4.61 -15.30 -15.14
C ASP A 299 -3.31 -14.55 -14.82
N VAL A 300 -2.27 -15.28 -14.44
CA VAL A 300 -0.94 -14.71 -14.21
C VAL A 300 -0.38 -14.09 -15.48
N TYR A 301 -0.48 -14.77 -16.61
CA TYR A 301 -0.06 -14.26 -17.92
C TYR A 301 -0.78 -12.96 -18.27
N ARG A 302 -2.11 -12.94 -18.18
CA ARG A 302 -2.93 -11.79 -18.52
C ARG A 302 -2.62 -10.58 -17.64
N LYS A 303 -2.66 -10.76 -16.30
CA LYS A 303 -2.41 -9.69 -15.32
C LYS A 303 -1.01 -9.12 -15.41
N PHE A 304 -0.02 -9.99 -15.62
CA PHE A 304 1.37 -9.57 -15.74
C PHE A 304 1.61 -8.77 -17.01
N ASN A 305 1.17 -9.28 -18.17
CA ASN A 305 1.37 -8.59 -19.44
C ASN A 305 0.61 -7.27 -19.53
N GLU A 306 -0.59 -7.17 -18.93
CA GLU A 306 -1.32 -5.92 -18.81
C GLU A 306 -0.49 -4.84 -18.09
N GLN A 307 0.16 -5.18 -16.97
CA GLN A 307 1.00 -4.23 -16.25
C GLN A 307 2.31 -3.91 -16.99
N VAL A 308 2.89 -4.87 -17.67
CA VAL A 308 4.08 -4.65 -18.51
C VAL A 308 3.75 -3.71 -19.69
N GLU A 309 2.61 -3.91 -20.35
CA GLU A 309 2.20 -3.07 -21.46
C GLU A 309 1.85 -1.65 -20.99
N ASN A 310 1.13 -1.54 -19.89
CA ASN A 310 0.86 -0.25 -19.26
C ASN A 310 2.16 0.50 -18.90
N ALA A 311 3.18 -0.20 -18.38
CA ALA A 311 4.46 0.42 -18.07
C ALA A 311 5.25 0.86 -19.31
N LYS A 312 5.10 0.17 -20.45
CA LYS A 312 5.74 0.55 -21.71
C LYS A 312 5.05 1.71 -22.40
N THR A 313 3.72 1.72 -22.40
CA THR A 313 2.90 2.72 -23.12
C THR A 313 2.72 4.01 -22.34
N THR A 314 2.75 3.95 -21.00
CA THR A 314 2.67 5.14 -20.15
C THR A 314 3.94 5.97 -20.30
N PRO A 315 3.84 7.31 -20.50
CA PRO A 315 5.02 8.19 -20.46
C PRO A 315 5.83 7.99 -19.17
N LEU A 316 7.10 8.44 -19.15
CA LEU A 316 8.02 8.35 -17.99
C LEU A 316 7.46 8.96 -16.68
N GLU A 317 6.28 9.52 -16.73
CA GLU A 317 5.52 10.09 -15.63
C GLU A 317 4.65 9.04 -14.90
N SER A 318 5.08 7.80 -14.77
CA SER A 318 4.41 6.82 -13.91
C SER A 318 4.45 7.24 -12.44
N GLY A 319 3.48 6.84 -11.64
CA GLY A 319 3.34 7.29 -10.25
C GLY A 319 4.61 7.07 -9.41
N THR A 320 5.38 6.00 -9.68
CA THR A 320 6.66 5.72 -9.00
C THR A 320 7.74 6.70 -9.43
N ASP A 321 7.88 6.96 -10.73
CA ASP A 321 8.91 7.84 -11.29
C ASP A 321 8.63 9.30 -10.93
N ASN A 322 7.38 9.73 -10.96
CA ASN A 322 6.95 11.07 -10.51
C ASN A 322 7.22 11.29 -9.03
N THR A 323 6.92 10.28 -8.19
CA THR A 323 7.20 10.37 -6.76
C THR A 323 8.70 10.47 -6.50
N ALA A 324 9.52 9.68 -7.20
CA ALA A 324 10.98 9.76 -7.12
C ALA A 324 11.49 11.11 -7.64
N GLY A 325 10.95 11.60 -8.74
CA GLY A 325 11.28 12.92 -9.30
C GLY A 325 11.00 14.06 -8.32
N ILE A 326 9.82 14.07 -7.70
CA ILE A 326 9.45 15.06 -6.67
C ILE A 326 10.39 14.95 -5.47
N MET A 327 10.70 13.73 -5.01
CA MET A 327 11.62 13.52 -3.89
C MET A 327 13.04 13.99 -4.22
N ALA A 328 13.50 13.87 -5.46
CA ALA A 328 14.81 14.33 -5.90
C ALA A 328 14.97 15.86 -5.87
N LEU A 329 13.87 16.61 -5.91
CA LEU A 329 13.88 18.09 -5.78
C LEU A 329 14.04 18.55 -4.33
N ILE A 330 13.88 17.65 -3.34
CA ILE A 330 13.96 17.99 -1.92
C ILE A 330 15.44 18.06 -1.51
N PRO A 331 15.89 19.14 -0.83
CA PRO A 331 17.25 19.23 -0.31
C PRO A 331 17.61 18.02 0.59
N GLY A 332 18.84 17.54 0.50
CA GLY A 332 19.26 16.26 1.10
C GLY A 332 18.93 16.10 2.60
N LEU A 333 19.06 17.15 3.42
CA LEU A 333 18.68 17.08 4.84
C LEU A 333 17.15 16.96 5.03
N ALA A 334 16.38 17.70 4.24
CA ALA A 334 14.92 17.61 4.26
C ALA A 334 14.46 16.24 3.73
N LEU A 335 15.09 15.73 2.68
CA LEU A 335 14.83 14.39 2.16
C LEU A 335 15.12 13.30 3.22
N LYS A 336 16.23 13.43 3.96
CA LYS A 336 16.56 12.53 5.07
C LYS A 336 15.47 12.52 6.15
N PHE A 337 14.94 13.70 6.49
CA PHE A 337 13.82 13.84 7.42
C PHE A 337 12.54 13.21 6.86
N VAL A 338 12.20 13.45 5.60
CA VAL A 338 11.02 12.85 4.94
C VAL A 338 11.12 11.32 4.94
N VAL A 339 12.27 10.77 4.57
CA VAL A 339 12.48 9.30 4.58
C VAL A 339 12.40 8.73 6.01
N TRP A 340 12.94 9.44 6.99
CA TRP A 340 12.81 9.06 8.40
C TRP A 340 11.35 9.08 8.84
N LEU A 341 10.60 10.13 8.50
CA LEU A 341 9.17 10.24 8.81
C LEU A 341 8.36 9.09 8.16
N LEU A 342 8.64 8.77 6.88
CA LEU A 342 8.02 7.64 6.19
C LEU A 342 8.32 6.32 6.91
N LYS A 343 9.55 6.10 7.41
CA LYS A 343 9.90 4.91 8.21
C LYS A 343 9.10 4.86 9.52
N VAL A 344 8.94 5.98 10.20
CA VAL A 344 8.13 6.06 11.43
C VAL A 344 6.66 5.76 11.12
N LEU A 345 6.12 6.36 10.06
CA LEU A 345 4.75 6.08 9.64
C LEU A 345 4.54 4.61 9.26
N ASP A 346 5.51 4.01 8.55
CA ASP A 346 5.47 2.59 8.19
C ASP A 346 5.53 1.68 9.43
N TYR A 347 6.39 2.03 10.39
CA TYR A 347 6.50 1.31 11.66
C TYR A 347 5.16 1.18 12.38
N PHE A 348 4.35 2.24 12.39
CA PHE A 348 3.04 2.28 13.01
C PHE A 348 1.89 1.86 12.08
N GLY A 349 2.18 1.51 10.81
CA GLY A 349 1.18 1.16 9.82
C GLY A 349 0.33 2.34 9.33
N LEU A 350 0.89 3.55 9.40
CA LEU A 350 0.21 4.81 9.10
C LEU A 350 0.42 5.30 7.66
N ILE A 351 1.20 4.58 6.85
CA ILE A 351 1.38 4.96 5.45
C ILE A 351 0.04 4.82 4.70
N PRO A 352 -0.41 5.88 4.03
CA PRO A 352 -1.62 5.83 3.23
C PRO A 352 -1.56 4.77 2.11
N LYS A 353 -2.72 4.19 1.78
CA LYS A 353 -2.79 3.12 0.78
C LYS A 353 -2.17 3.51 -0.56
N PHE A 354 -2.40 4.74 -1.04
CA PHE A 354 -1.86 5.18 -2.33
C PHE A 354 -0.32 5.19 -2.34
N LEU A 355 0.33 5.59 -1.21
CA LEU A 355 1.79 5.53 -1.10
C LEU A 355 2.30 4.08 -1.05
N LEU A 356 1.55 3.17 -0.41
CA LEU A 356 1.87 1.75 -0.43
C LEU A 356 1.76 1.16 -1.84
N GLU A 357 0.78 1.60 -2.63
CA GLU A 357 0.59 1.15 -4.03
C GLU A 357 1.72 1.65 -4.95
N VAL A 358 2.13 2.92 -4.80
CA VAL A 358 3.20 3.51 -5.61
C VAL A 358 4.59 3.04 -5.16
N SER A 359 4.77 2.73 -3.88
CA SER A 359 6.08 2.35 -3.33
C SER A 359 6.56 1.00 -3.87
N PRO A 360 7.73 0.92 -4.49
CA PRO A 360 8.30 -0.34 -4.97
C PRO A 360 8.79 -1.26 -3.84
N PHE A 361 8.80 -0.78 -2.60
CA PHE A 361 9.32 -1.48 -1.42
C PHE A 361 8.24 -2.19 -0.59
N HIS A 362 6.96 -2.05 -0.97
CA HIS A 362 5.83 -2.65 -0.26
C HIS A 362 5.16 -3.70 -1.15
N GLY A 363 5.34 -4.96 -0.81
CA GLY A 363 4.83 -6.09 -1.59
C GLY A 363 5.06 -7.42 -0.89
N SER A 364 4.67 -8.50 -1.55
CA SER A 364 4.88 -9.87 -1.09
C SER A 364 6.23 -10.42 -1.53
N VAL A 365 6.66 -10.07 -2.73
CA VAL A 365 7.90 -10.58 -3.32
C VAL A 365 8.40 -9.63 -4.39
N TYR A 366 9.71 -9.56 -4.53
CA TYR A 366 10.37 -8.91 -5.64
C TYR A 366 10.98 -9.96 -6.56
N PHE A 367 10.61 -9.94 -7.84
CA PHE A 367 11.19 -10.81 -8.86
C PHE A 367 12.16 -10.05 -9.77
N THR A 368 13.24 -10.70 -10.14
CA THR A 368 14.14 -10.19 -11.17
C THR A 368 14.58 -11.29 -12.12
N SER A 369 14.50 -11.00 -13.42
CA SER A 369 14.92 -11.92 -14.49
C SER A 369 16.30 -11.55 -15.00
N MET A 370 17.32 -12.24 -14.52
CA MET A 370 18.68 -12.13 -15.05
C MET A 370 18.85 -12.89 -16.36
N GLY A 371 17.90 -13.80 -16.63
CA GLY A 371 17.89 -14.56 -17.89
C GLY A 371 17.71 -13.69 -19.12
N SER A 372 16.97 -12.60 -19.03
CA SER A 372 16.81 -11.60 -20.10
C SER A 372 18.13 -10.86 -20.40
N LEU A 373 19.03 -10.78 -19.42
CA LEU A 373 20.35 -10.17 -19.53
C LEU A 373 21.44 -11.20 -19.89
N GLY A 374 21.09 -12.48 -20.05
CA GLY A 374 22.01 -13.56 -20.41
C GLY A 374 22.98 -14.00 -19.32
N ILE A 375 22.76 -13.61 -18.05
CA ILE A 375 23.61 -13.91 -16.91
C ILE A 375 22.99 -14.91 -15.92
N ARG A 376 23.81 -15.41 -14.98
CA ARG A 376 23.34 -16.22 -13.84
C ARG A 376 22.58 -15.35 -12.85
N PRO A 377 21.70 -15.95 -12.00
CA PRO A 377 20.99 -15.18 -10.99
C PRO A 377 21.98 -14.66 -9.93
N ILE A 378 21.57 -13.59 -9.25
CA ILE A 378 22.30 -12.98 -8.15
C ILE A 378 21.52 -13.14 -6.85
N TYR A 379 22.21 -13.12 -5.71
CA TYR A 379 21.56 -12.85 -4.44
C TYR A 379 21.36 -11.35 -4.32
N HIS A 380 20.11 -10.94 -4.12
CA HIS A 380 19.78 -9.54 -3.89
C HIS A 380 19.46 -9.32 -2.40
N HIS A 381 19.91 -8.20 -1.85
CA HIS A 381 19.58 -7.86 -0.47
C HIS A 381 18.10 -7.47 -0.33
N LEU A 382 17.53 -7.69 0.85
CA LEU A 382 16.25 -7.12 1.21
C LEU A 382 16.43 -5.69 1.72
N TYR A 383 15.52 -4.80 1.33
CA TYR A 383 15.58 -3.41 1.76
C TYR A 383 15.10 -3.26 3.20
N ASN A 384 15.79 -2.44 4.00
CA ASN A 384 15.38 -2.09 5.36
C ASN A 384 14.22 -1.08 5.41
N PHE A 385 13.75 -0.63 4.24
CA PHE A 385 12.56 0.18 4.05
C PHE A 385 11.49 -0.63 3.32
N GLY A 386 10.24 -0.48 3.76
CA GLY A 386 9.12 -1.22 3.18
C GLY A 386 8.89 -2.60 3.80
N THR A 387 8.19 -3.47 3.11
CA THR A 387 7.65 -4.71 3.67
C THR A 387 7.95 -5.98 2.85
N ILE A 388 8.71 -5.89 1.77
CA ILE A 388 9.01 -7.05 0.92
C ILE A 388 9.90 -8.04 1.67
N PRO A 389 9.42 -9.26 1.95
CA PRO A 389 10.16 -10.24 2.74
C PRO A 389 10.95 -11.23 1.87
N VAL A 390 10.68 -11.28 0.57
CA VAL A 390 11.27 -12.27 -0.34
C VAL A 390 11.75 -11.59 -1.60
N PHE A 391 12.97 -11.92 -2.03
CA PHE A 391 13.52 -11.56 -3.31
C PHE A 391 13.87 -12.84 -4.08
N VAL A 392 13.39 -12.96 -5.31
CA VAL A 392 13.65 -14.11 -6.19
C VAL A 392 14.34 -13.63 -7.45
N ALA A 393 15.55 -14.14 -7.70
CA ALA A 393 16.27 -13.93 -8.94
C ALA A 393 16.38 -15.25 -9.70
N PHE A 394 16.11 -15.25 -10.99
CA PHE A 394 16.33 -16.42 -11.85
C PHE A 394 17.17 -16.04 -13.06
N GLY A 395 18.06 -16.98 -13.44
CA GLY A 395 19.08 -16.76 -14.42
C GLY A 395 18.71 -17.22 -15.84
N ARG A 396 19.71 -17.17 -16.73
CA ARG A 396 19.60 -17.75 -18.05
C ARG A 396 19.44 -19.27 -17.97
N LYS A 397 18.83 -19.85 -18.99
CA LYS A 397 18.80 -21.29 -19.20
C LYS A 397 20.22 -21.80 -19.44
N ARG A 398 20.57 -22.89 -18.79
CA ARG A 398 21.82 -23.61 -19.02
C ARG A 398 21.56 -25.08 -19.33
N ARG A 399 22.52 -25.73 -19.99
CA ARG A 399 22.54 -27.16 -20.18
C ARG A 399 23.54 -27.77 -19.22
N ALA A 400 23.25 -28.97 -18.76
CA ALA A 400 24.13 -29.77 -17.95
C ALA A 400 24.00 -31.22 -18.38
N GLU A 401 25.12 -31.94 -18.39
CA GLU A 401 25.16 -33.37 -18.61
C GLU A 401 25.09 -34.07 -17.25
N GLU A 402 24.20 -35.05 -17.16
CA GLU A 402 23.99 -35.84 -15.93
C GLU A 402 24.01 -37.33 -16.28
N VAL A 403 24.54 -38.15 -15.37
CA VAL A 403 24.43 -39.59 -15.49
C VAL A 403 23.09 -40.05 -14.95
N HIS A 404 22.23 -40.59 -15.82
CA HIS A 404 20.96 -41.16 -15.46
C HIS A 404 20.90 -42.61 -15.90
N ASN A 405 20.72 -43.53 -14.95
CA ASN A 405 20.75 -44.99 -15.21
C ASN A 405 21.99 -45.48 -15.98
N GLY A 406 23.16 -44.86 -15.75
CA GLY A 406 24.42 -45.22 -16.41
C GLY A 406 24.64 -44.54 -17.74
N GLU A 407 23.70 -43.77 -18.27
CA GLU A 407 23.80 -43.02 -19.51
C GLU A 407 23.99 -41.54 -19.26
N ILE A 408 24.75 -40.84 -20.09
CA ILE A 408 24.90 -39.38 -20.04
C ILE A 408 23.70 -38.76 -20.75
N VAL A 409 22.91 -37.99 -20.00
CA VAL A 409 21.73 -37.31 -20.53
C VAL A 409 21.92 -35.80 -20.39
N GLU A 410 21.78 -35.06 -21.51
CA GLU A 410 21.74 -33.60 -21.45
C GLU A 410 20.39 -33.10 -20.94
N ARG A 411 20.43 -32.30 -19.89
CA ARG A 411 19.23 -31.65 -19.32
C ARG A 411 19.38 -30.13 -19.33
N LYS A 412 18.24 -29.46 -19.27
CA LYS A 412 18.17 -27.98 -19.20
C LYS A 412 17.73 -27.52 -17.83
N TYR A 413 18.40 -26.50 -17.34
CA TYR A 413 18.18 -25.93 -16.03
C TYR A 413 18.00 -24.42 -16.08
N VAL A 414 17.24 -23.92 -15.10
CA VAL A 414 17.24 -22.51 -14.69
C VAL A 414 17.62 -22.47 -13.22
N ASP A 415 18.66 -21.72 -12.91
CA ASP A 415 19.09 -21.51 -11.52
C ASP A 415 18.26 -20.36 -10.93
N LEU A 416 17.77 -20.58 -9.70
CA LEU A 416 17.02 -19.59 -8.93
C LEU A 416 17.78 -19.30 -7.63
N ARG A 417 17.82 -18.03 -7.26
CA ARG A 417 18.35 -17.56 -5.97
C ARG A 417 17.29 -16.83 -5.21
N PHE A 418 17.18 -17.17 -3.94
CA PHE A 418 16.21 -16.65 -3.02
C PHE A 418 16.92 -15.94 -1.88
N THR A 419 16.45 -14.75 -1.56
CA THR A 419 16.76 -14.04 -0.32
C THR A 419 15.47 -13.88 0.44
N THR A 420 15.40 -14.39 1.65
CA THR A 420 14.16 -14.43 2.44
C THR A 420 14.40 -13.86 3.84
N ASP A 421 13.38 -13.20 4.38
CA ASP A 421 13.36 -12.75 5.77
C ASP A 421 12.95 -13.91 6.68
N GLU A 422 13.86 -14.44 7.48
CA GLU A 422 13.61 -15.62 8.32
C GLU A 422 12.56 -15.40 9.42
N ARG A 423 12.23 -14.14 9.72
CA ARG A 423 11.25 -13.78 10.75
C ARG A 423 9.80 -14.04 10.34
N ILE A 424 9.54 -14.30 9.04
CA ILE A 424 8.16 -14.55 8.56
C ILE A 424 7.75 -16.01 8.67
N CYS A 425 8.70 -16.94 8.59
CA CYS A 425 8.48 -18.38 8.78
C CYS A 425 9.80 -19.10 9.06
N ASP A 426 9.71 -20.21 9.77
CA ASP A 426 10.87 -21.02 10.17
C ASP A 426 11.50 -21.81 9.01
N GLY A 427 12.68 -22.39 9.27
CA GLY A 427 13.45 -23.16 8.27
C GLY A 427 12.74 -24.39 7.76
N PHE A 428 11.94 -25.09 8.59
CA PHE A 428 11.19 -26.27 8.15
C PHE A 428 10.06 -25.87 7.20
N TYR A 429 9.38 -24.76 7.50
CA TYR A 429 8.35 -24.21 6.64
C TYR A 429 8.94 -23.81 5.28
N TYR A 430 10.10 -23.11 5.28
CA TYR A 430 10.82 -22.78 4.04
C TYR A 430 11.21 -24.02 3.25
N ALA A 431 11.80 -25.03 3.86
CA ALA A 431 12.17 -26.24 3.18
C ALA A 431 10.97 -26.94 2.52
N SER A 432 9.82 -26.94 3.21
CA SER A 432 8.58 -27.52 2.70
C SER A 432 8.01 -26.77 1.51
N LEU A 433 7.94 -25.44 1.60
CA LEU A 433 7.41 -24.61 0.51
C LEU A 433 8.34 -24.63 -0.73
N ILE A 434 9.67 -24.65 -0.55
CA ILE A 434 10.62 -24.74 -1.64
C ILE A 434 10.47 -26.06 -2.40
N LYS A 435 10.41 -27.18 -1.69
CA LYS A 435 10.14 -28.49 -2.30
C LYS A 435 8.82 -28.46 -3.09
N HIS A 436 7.79 -27.82 -2.57
CA HIS A 436 6.51 -27.68 -3.26
C HIS A 436 6.61 -26.80 -4.51
N TYR A 437 7.28 -25.66 -4.40
CA TYR A 437 7.52 -24.74 -5.51
C TYR A 437 8.23 -25.43 -6.69
N PHE A 438 9.32 -26.16 -6.43
CA PHE A 438 10.05 -26.89 -7.48
C PHE A 438 9.25 -28.07 -8.03
N ARG A 439 8.41 -28.73 -7.23
CA ARG A 439 7.48 -29.75 -7.72
C ARG A 439 6.48 -29.16 -8.74
N ILE A 440 5.99 -27.95 -8.51
CA ILE A 440 5.12 -27.25 -9.48
C ILE A 440 5.89 -26.92 -10.75
N LEU A 441 7.11 -26.41 -10.65
CA LEU A 441 7.94 -26.13 -11.84
C LEU A 441 8.23 -27.39 -12.67
N HIS A 442 8.37 -28.55 -12.00
CA HIS A 442 8.57 -29.84 -12.66
C HIS A 442 7.28 -30.39 -13.29
N ASN A 443 6.13 -30.13 -12.68
CA ASN A 443 4.80 -30.55 -13.15
C ASN A 443 3.88 -29.33 -13.32
N PRO A 444 4.08 -28.50 -14.33
CA PRO A 444 3.42 -27.20 -14.44
C PRO A 444 1.95 -27.28 -14.86
N GLU A 445 1.46 -28.44 -15.32
CA GLU A 445 0.08 -28.65 -15.72
C GLU A 445 -0.94 -28.38 -14.59
N VAL A 446 -0.50 -28.51 -13.33
CA VAL A 446 -1.33 -28.18 -12.16
C VAL A 446 -1.73 -26.69 -12.12
N LEU A 447 -1.06 -25.85 -12.89
CA LEU A 447 -1.34 -24.42 -12.99
C LEU A 447 -2.49 -24.07 -13.94
N ASP A 448 -2.96 -25.04 -14.73
CA ASP A 448 -4.07 -24.83 -15.69
C ASP A 448 -5.41 -24.67 -14.98
N GLN A 449 -5.54 -25.18 -13.76
CA GLN A 449 -6.75 -25.09 -12.95
C GLN A 449 -6.47 -24.34 -11.64
N PRO A 450 -7.47 -23.67 -11.05
CA PRO A 450 -7.33 -23.13 -9.70
C PRO A 450 -6.94 -24.23 -8.69
N PRO A 451 -6.30 -23.88 -7.55
CA PRO A 451 -6.02 -24.86 -6.52
C PRO A 451 -7.34 -25.41 -5.94
N GLU A 452 -7.35 -26.71 -5.60
CA GLU A 452 -8.49 -27.35 -4.95
C GLU A 452 -8.83 -26.68 -3.62
N GLU A 453 -7.80 -26.32 -2.87
CA GLU A 453 -7.92 -25.63 -1.58
C GLU A 453 -6.94 -24.46 -1.49
N VAL A 454 -7.38 -23.40 -0.82
CA VAL A 454 -6.54 -22.28 -0.38
C VAL A 454 -6.46 -22.32 1.13
N VAL A 455 -5.27 -22.66 1.63
CA VAL A 455 -5.00 -22.70 3.07
C VAL A 455 -5.00 -21.28 3.64
N LYS A 456 -5.76 -21.08 4.72
CA LYS A 456 -5.75 -19.79 5.43
C LYS A 456 -4.57 -19.72 6.38
N ASP A 457 -3.96 -18.56 6.44
CA ASP A 457 -2.89 -18.29 7.40
C ASP A 457 -3.43 -18.25 8.84
N ILE A 458 -2.57 -18.61 9.79
CA ILE A 458 -2.89 -18.60 11.23
C ILE A 458 -3.41 -17.22 11.68
N PRO A 459 -4.31 -17.20 12.71
CA PRO A 459 -4.96 -15.96 13.18
C PRO A 459 -4.01 -14.99 13.88
#